data_21d3b6602ee49e848c4c30da244f7b6b
#
_entry.id   21d3b6602ee49e848c4c30da244f7b6b
#
_cell.length_a   1.000
_cell.length_b   1.000
_cell.length_c   1.000
_cell.angle_alpha   90.00
_cell.angle_beta   90.00
_cell.angle_gamma   90.00
#
_symmetry.space_group_name_H-M   'P 1'
#
loop_
_entity.id
_entity.type
_entity.pdbx_description
1 polymer ?
#
loop_
_entity_poly.entity_id
_entity_poly.type
_entity_poly.pdbx_seq_one_letter_code
_entity_poly.pdbx_strand_id
1 'polypeptide(L)'
;MHHFIQTLKQSLQVRISIALILMFLPLSIIAGAFSYYQTYHEAEELQDDLLRQTAAYINPKTTDYTQIGSENHILIQTFGQEDTVPLSDTLGEGFHTIKGSVDDDDDDDDDEYRAYIRQTPQGKIAVLQETEYRDDLAATAAYQSVLPLLIALPLMILLTVWITYRAMRPVKTLSASLGKRRSDDLSPLDGEGVPSEIQGFVTAINQLLQRTGENIRRQQRFIADAAHELRSPLTALSLQAERLTKLPQSDEAREQTGLILQSIQRNRHLLEQLLTHARAQGSETQRNLTDISLQAQFRRV
;
A
#
# COMPACT_ATOMS: atom_id res chain seq x y z
N MET A 1 -2.92 -22.62 -7.78
CA MET A 1 -2.03 -21.84 -6.90
C MET A 1 -1.04 -20.98 -7.68
N HIS A 2 -0.39 -21.44 -8.75
CA HIS A 2 0.54 -20.64 -9.58
C HIS A 2 -0.09 -19.42 -10.28
N HIS A 3 -1.33 -19.51 -10.76
CA HIS A 3 -2.02 -18.40 -11.44
C HIS A 3 -2.39 -17.25 -10.47
N PHE A 4 -2.67 -17.56 -9.21
CA PHE A 4 -2.99 -16.57 -8.17
C PHE A 4 -1.74 -15.76 -7.76
N ILE A 5 -0.58 -16.41 -7.72
CA ILE A 5 0.70 -15.76 -7.39
C ILE A 5 1.19 -14.86 -8.54
N GLN A 6 0.91 -15.20 -9.79
CA GLN A 6 1.26 -14.37 -10.95
C GLN A 6 0.39 -13.10 -11.05
N THR A 7 -0.90 -13.18 -10.77
CA THR A 7 -1.79 -12.02 -10.74
C THR A 7 -1.48 -11.06 -9.57
N LEU A 8 -1.06 -11.58 -8.43
CA LEU A 8 -0.57 -10.78 -7.31
C LEU A 8 0.72 -10.02 -7.66
N LYS A 9 1.65 -10.63 -8.41
CA LYS A 9 2.89 -9.97 -8.86
C LYS A 9 2.68 -8.85 -9.87
N GLN A 10 1.56 -8.83 -10.59
CA GLN A 10 1.25 -7.79 -11.59
C GLN A 10 0.48 -6.59 -11.00
N SER A 11 -0.07 -6.72 -9.80
CA SER A 11 -0.79 -5.62 -9.16
C SER A 11 0.19 -4.56 -8.62
N LEU A 12 0.10 -3.34 -9.14
CA LEU A 12 0.87 -2.18 -8.68
C LEU A 12 0.69 -1.98 -7.17
N GLN A 13 -0.52 -2.19 -6.66
CA GLN A 13 -0.86 -2.12 -5.25
C GLN A 13 -0.01 -3.07 -4.40
N VAL A 14 0.10 -4.34 -4.82
CA VAL A 14 0.89 -5.35 -4.11
C VAL A 14 2.38 -5.01 -4.17
N ARG A 15 2.88 -4.54 -5.31
CA ARG A 15 4.28 -4.12 -5.46
C ARG A 15 4.65 -2.96 -4.53
N ILE A 16 3.80 -1.93 -4.45
CA ILE A 16 4.02 -0.79 -3.54
C ILE A 16 3.97 -1.27 -2.09
N SER A 17 2.98 -2.07 -1.71
CA SER A 17 2.90 -2.60 -0.33
C SER A 17 4.12 -3.45 0.03
N ILE A 18 4.57 -4.34 -0.84
CA ILE A 18 5.77 -5.15 -0.62
C ILE A 18 7.03 -4.27 -0.52
N ALA A 19 7.18 -3.28 -1.40
CA ALA A 19 8.33 -2.37 -1.37
C ALA A 19 8.39 -1.59 -0.06
N LEU A 20 7.26 -1.09 0.43
CA LEU A 20 7.17 -0.36 1.71
C LEU A 20 7.46 -1.30 2.90
N ILE A 21 6.92 -2.52 2.89
CA ILE A 21 7.20 -3.51 3.93
C ILE A 21 8.69 -3.87 3.95
N LEU A 22 9.29 -4.10 2.77
CA LEU A 22 10.72 -4.38 2.63
C LEU A 22 11.61 -3.21 3.09
N MET A 23 11.11 -1.98 3.04
CA MET A 23 11.81 -0.80 3.55
C MET A 23 11.67 -0.68 5.07
N PHE A 24 10.45 -0.82 5.60
CA PHE A 24 10.18 -0.60 7.02
C PHE A 24 10.64 -1.76 7.90
N LEU A 25 10.58 -3.00 7.43
CA LEU A 25 10.95 -4.16 8.23
C LEU A 25 12.43 -4.15 8.64
N PRO A 26 13.41 -4.00 7.73
CA PRO A 26 14.82 -3.92 8.14
C PRO A 26 15.10 -2.67 9.01
N LEU A 27 14.46 -1.54 8.70
CA LEU A 27 14.61 -0.32 9.49
C LEU A 27 14.14 -0.53 10.94
N SER A 28 13.00 -1.20 11.14
CA SER A 28 12.49 -1.52 12.48
C SER A 28 13.38 -2.51 13.22
N ILE A 29 13.95 -3.50 12.51
CA ILE A 29 14.89 -4.46 13.12
C ILE A 29 16.16 -3.73 13.57
N ILE A 30 16.72 -2.86 12.73
CA ILE A 30 17.92 -2.09 13.07
C ILE A 30 17.63 -1.15 14.26
N ALA A 31 16.51 -0.44 14.23
CA ALA A 31 16.10 0.45 15.32
C ALA A 31 15.87 -0.31 16.64
N GLY A 32 15.24 -1.49 16.56
CA GLY A 32 15.03 -2.35 17.73
C GLY A 32 16.33 -2.88 18.31
N ALA A 33 17.24 -3.37 17.46
CA ALA A 33 18.55 -3.85 17.88
C ALA A 33 19.40 -2.71 18.49
N PHE A 34 19.35 -1.53 17.89
CA PHE A 34 20.04 -0.35 18.42
C PHE A 34 19.46 0.09 19.78
N SER A 35 18.13 0.14 19.89
CA SER A 35 17.44 0.48 21.14
C SER A 35 17.78 -0.50 22.24
N TYR A 36 17.74 -1.82 21.93
CA TYR A 36 18.13 -2.87 22.88
C TYR A 36 19.56 -2.68 23.39
N TYR A 37 20.51 -2.54 22.46
CA TYR A 37 21.92 -2.39 22.77
C TYR A 37 22.19 -1.17 23.63
N GLN A 38 21.61 -0.03 23.27
CA GLN A 38 21.81 1.22 24.01
C GLN A 38 21.19 1.15 25.39
N THR A 39 19.96 0.64 25.53
CA THR A 39 19.29 0.54 26.84
C THR A 39 20.01 -0.45 27.76
N TYR A 40 20.52 -1.55 27.20
CA TYR A 40 21.29 -2.52 27.97
C TYR A 40 22.55 -1.89 28.55
N HIS A 41 23.36 -1.20 27.75
CA HIS A 41 24.57 -0.52 28.22
C HIS A 41 24.27 0.63 29.19
N GLU A 42 23.23 1.41 28.93
CA GLU A 42 22.82 2.48 29.86
C GLU A 42 22.38 1.92 31.20
N ALA A 43 21.72 0.76 31.22
CA ALA A 43 21.36 0.07 32.46
C ALA A 43 22.59 -0.41 33.23
N GLU A 44 23.61 -0.96 32.56
CA GLU A 44 24.89 -1.33 33.20
C GLU A 44 25.61 -0.13 33.80
N GLU A 45 25.70 0.99 33.05
CA GLU A 45 26.33 2.23 33.55
C GLU A 45 25.59 2.80 34.77
N LEU A 46 24.25 2.81 34.74
CA LEU A 46 23.44 3.26 35.86
C LEU A 46 23.66 2.40 37.11
N GLN A 47 23.81 1.10 36.94
CA GLN A 47 24.08 0.17 38.06
C GLN A 47 25.49 0.39 38.64
N ASP A 48 26.50 0.61 37.79
CA ASP A 48 27.85 0.97 38.25
C ASP A 48 27.85 2.30 39.00
N ASP A 49 27.11 3.30 38.55
CA ASP A 49 26.95 4.58 39.24
C ASP A 49 26.22 4.41 40.61
N LEU A 50 25.23 3.52 40.69
CA LEU A 50 24.57 3.18 41.96
C LEU A 50 25.53 2.56 42.98
N LEU A 51 26.37 1.61 42.55
CA LEU A 51 27.40 1.01 43.43
C LEU A 51 28.37 2.08 43.94
N ARG A 52 28.83 2.97 43.05
CA ARG A 52 29.73 4.08 43.37
C ARG A 52 29.08 5.06 44.38
N GLN A 53 27.82 5.45 44.15
CA GLN A 53 27.09 6.35 45.04
C GLN A 53 26.86 5.69 46.39
N THR A 54 26.44 4.42 46.41
CA THR A 54 26.24 3.67 47.65
C THR A 54 27.53 3.64 48.45
N ALA A 55 28.67 3.30 47.85
CA ALA A 55 29.96 3.31 48.49
C ALA A 55 30.36 4.72 49.04
N ALA A 56 29.88 5.82 48.39
CA ALA A 56 30.17 7.16 48.83
C ALA A 56 29.48 7.55 50.16
N TYR A 57 28.29 7.01 50.39
CA TYR A 57 27.49 7.32 51.59
C TYR A 57 27.75 6.40 52.77
N ILE A 58 28.44 5.28 52.60
CA ILE A 58 28.72 4.31 53.65
C ILE A 58 29.87 4.80 54.54
N ASN A 59 29.65 4.72 55.85
CA ASN A 59 30.68 4.99 56.87
C ASN A 59 31.01 3.71 57.65
N PRO A 60 32.23 3.17 57.57
CA PRO A 60 32.61 1.88 58.16
C PRO A 60 32.40 1.74 59.66
N LYS A 61 32.20 2.82 60.36
CA LYS A 61 32.14 2.81 61.89
C LYS A 61 30.72 2.71 62.46
N THR A 62 29.68 2.91 61.66
CA THR A 62 28.36 3.22 62.24
C THR A 62 27.27 2.20 61.97
N THR A 63 27.52 1.18 61.23
CA THR A 63 26.42 0.32 60.77
C THR A 63 26.89 -1.12 60.61
N ASP A 64 26.10 -2.04 61.14
CA ASP A 64 26.20 -3.47 60.89
C ASP A 64 25.60 -3.70 59.48
N TYR A 65 26.48 -3.79 58.46
CA TYR A 65 26.08 -3.71 57.06
C TYR A 65 25.63 -5.05 56.45
N THR A 66 25.71 -6.13 57.23
CA THR A 66 25.34 -7.48 56.76
C THR A 66 23.85 -7.64 56.41
N GLN A 67 23.02 -6.61 56.61
CA GLN A 67 21.58 -6.66 56.32
C GLN A 67 21.04 -5.54 55.40
N ILE A 68 21.89 -4.64 54.94
CA ILE A 68 21.41 -3.54 54.07
C ILE A 68 21.49 -4.01 52.63
N GLY A 69 20.41 -4.60 52.11
CA GLY A 69 20.28 -4.80 50.69
C GLY A 69 19.83 -6.15 50.20
N SER A 70 19.29 -7.01 51.07
CA SER A 70 18.77 -8.32 50.67
C SER A 70 17.68 -8.25 49.54
N GLU A 71 16.97 -7.11 49.43
CA GLU A 71 15.99 -6.91 48.34
C GLU A 71 16.62 -6.52 46.98
N ASN A 72 17.84 -5.93 46.99
CA ASN A 72 18.49 -5.44 45.75
C ASN A 72 19.77 -6.22 45.39
N HIS A 73 20.01 -7.37 45.99
CA HIS A 73 21.22 -8.17 45.80
C HIS A 73 22.54 -7.36 45.95
N ILE A 74 22.52 -6.31 46.78
CA ILE A 74 23.69 -5.48 47.12
C ILE A 74 24.27 -5.96 48.41
N LEU A 75 25.50 -6.42 48.40
CA LEU A 75 26.29 -6.79 49.56
C LEU A 75 27.28 -5.68 49.90
N ILE A 76 27.42 -5.34 51.18
CA ILE A 76 28.39 -4.34 51.67
C ILE A 76 29.33 -5.01 52.63
N GLN A 77 30.60 -4.97 52.32
CA GLN A 77 31.62 -5.68 53.05
C GLN A 77 32.80 -4.78 53.34
N THR A 78 33.37 -4.92 54.55
CA THR A 78 34.57 -4.18 54.98
C THR A 78 35.75 -5.16 55.01
N PHE A 79 36.86 -4.80 54.41
CA PHE A 79 38.05 -5.65 54.40
C PHE A 79 38.53 -5.98 55.79
N GLY A 80 38.80 -7.26 56.07
CA GLY A 80 39.33 -7.75 57.31
C GLY A 80 38.29 -8.16 58.40
N GLN A 81 36.98 -8.20 58.05
CA GLN A 81 35.95 -8.93 58.80
C GLN A 81 35.68 -10.30 58.14
N GLU A 82 34.88 -11.17 58.80
CA GLU A 82 34.46 -12.44 58.18
C GLU A 82 33.81 -12.13 56.80
N ASP A 83 34.57 -12.43 55.74
CA ASP A 83 34.22 -12.07 54.39
C ASP A 83 33.16 -13.04 53.86
N THR A 84 31.99 -12.53 53.48
CA THR A 84 30.94 -13.30 52.81
C THR A 84 31.39 -13.68 51.40
N VAL A 85 32.13 -12.78 50.71
CA VAL A 85 32.79 -13.03 49.44
C VAL A 85 34.30 -12.83 49.63
N PRO A 86 35.16 -13.74 49.18
CA PRO A 86 36.60 -13.65 49.39
C PRO A 86 37.19 -12.46 48.62
N LEU A 87 37.57 -11.39 49.35
CA LEU A 87 38.19 -10.19 48.80
C LEU A 87 39.69 -10.24 48.99
N SER A 88 40.47 -10.11 47.91
CA SER A 88 41.93 -9.98 48.04
C SER A 88 42.33 -8.58 48.46
N ASP A 89 43.16 -8.46 49.49
CA ASP A 89 43.73 -7.18 50.00
C ASP A 89 44.49 -6.38 48.93
N THR A 90 44.89 -7.05 47.86
CA THR A 90 45.63 -6.44 46.74
C THR A 90 44.76 -5.61 45.80
N LEU A 91 43.41 -5.72 45.90
CA LEU A 91 42.48 -4.99 45.03
C LEU A 91 42.57 -3.47 45.30
N GLY A 92 42.78 -2.69 44.24
CA GLY A 92 42.81 -1.22 44.31
C GLY A 92 41.42 -0.59 44.34
N GLU A 93 41.35 0.73 44.47
CA GLU A 93 40.11 1.49 44.38
C GLU A 93 39.56 1.44 42.95
N GLY A 94 38.25 1.20 42.80
CA GLY A 94 37.57 1.15 41.52
C GLY A 94 36.67 -0.07 41.36
N PHE A 95 36.22 -0.29 40.11
CA PHE A 95 35.37 -1.43 39.75
C PHE A 95 36.17 -2.71 39.49
N HIS A 96 35.73 -3.80 40.08
CA HIS A 96 36.30 -5.13 39.90
C HIS A 96 35.19 -6.16 39.70
N THR A 97 35.49 -7.23 38.96
CA THR A 97 34.62 -8.41 38.88
C THR A 97 35.26 -9.51 39.72
N ILE A 98 34.54 -10.05 40.67
CA ILE A 98 35.04 -10.99 41.68
C ILE A 98 34.21 -12.26 41.58
N LYS A 99 34.86 -13.42 41.67
CA LYS A 99 34.19 -14.72 41.75
C LYS A 99 34.17 -15.16 43.21
N GLY A 100 33.01 -15.60 43.69
CA GLY A 100 32.83 -16.10 45.04
C GLY A 100 31.42 -16.63 45.22
N SER A 101 31.24 -17.55 46.15
CA SER A 101 29.92 -18.06 46.56
C SER A 101 29.58 -17.52 47.95
N VAL A 102 28.34 -17.06 48.13
CA VAL A 102 27.80 -16.57 49.40
C VAL A 102 27.10 -17.70 50.14
N ASP A 103 26.63 -18.71 49.49
CA ASP A 103 25.92 -19.85 50.05
C ASP A 103 26.80 -21.08 50.11
N ASP A 104 26.82 -21.73 51.32
CA ASP A 104 27.50 -23.00 51.59
C ASP A 104 26.80 -24.23 50.92
N ASP A 105 25.80 -24.03 50.10
CA ASP A 105 25.15 -25.12 49.37
C ASP A 105 26.01 -25.61 48.21
N ASP A 106 26.22 -26.91 48.16
CA ASP A 106 27.10 -27.69 47.29
C ASP A 106 26.90 -27.59 45.76
N ASP A 107 26.36 -26.49 45.25
CA ASP A 107 26.30 -26.22 43.83
C ASP A 107 27.56 -25.47 43.38
N ASP A 108 28.39 -26.14 42.55
CA ASP A 108 29.69 -25.74 42.00
C ASP A 108 29.65 -24.46 41.07
N ASP A 109 28.65 -23.60 41.18
CA ASP A 109 28.56 -22.35 40.44
C ASP A 109 29.14 -21.20 41.22
N ASP A 110 30.42 -20.84 40.93
CA ASP A 110 31.06 -19.60 41.39
C ASP A 110 30.26 -18.40 40.87
N ASP A 111 29.46 -17.76 41.70
CA ASP A 111 28.75 -16.53 41.40
C ASP A 111 29.72 -15.39 41.07
N GLU A 112 29.44 -14.65 40.03
CA GLU A 112 30.21 -13.46 39.68
C GLU A 112 29.57 -12.21 40.28
N TYR A 113 30.38 -11.42 41.00
CA TYR A 113 29.99 -10.17 41.62
C TYR A 113 30.68 -9.00 40.96
N ARG A 114 29.96 -7.96 40.64
CA ARG A 114 30.50 -6.65 40.28
C ARG A 114 30.69 -5.84 41.57
N ALA A 115 31.95 -5.52 41.92
CA ALA A 115 32.33 -4.83 43.14
C ALA A 115 32.88 -3.44 42.84
N TYR A 116 32.48 -2.45 43.61
CA TYR A 116 33.12 -1.16 43.65
C TYR A 116 33.86 -1.03 44.99
N ILE A 117 35.20 -0.90 44.91
CA ILE A 117 36.07 -0.77 46.10
C ILE A 117 36.41 0.69 46.30
N ARG A 118 36.17 1.19 47.52
CA ARG A 118 36.53 2.54 47.95
C ARG A 118 37.48 2.51 49.13
N GLN A 119 38.53 3.30 49.04
CA GLN A 119 39.44 3.48 50.15
C GLN A 119 38.99 4.65 51.01
N THR A 120 38.83 4.41 52.32
CA THR A 120 38.46 5.44 53.30
C THR A 120 39.54 5.57 54.39
N PRO A 121 39.61 6.68 55.13
CA PRO A 121 40.56 6.82 56.24
C PRO A 121 40.38 5.76 57.34
N GLN A 122 39.31 5.00 57.31
CA GLN A 122 38.93 4.00 58.36
C GLN A 122 39.03 2.55 57.85
N GLY A 123 39.40 2.33 56.60
CA GLY A 123 39.53 1.03 55.98
C GLY A 123 38.99 0.99 54.55
N LYS A 124 39.15 -0.12 53.86
CA LYS A 124 38.57 -0.35 52.54
C LYS A 124 37.15 -0.90 52.68
N ILE A 125 36.26 -0.42 51.81
CA ILE A 125 34.87 -0.88 51.72
C ILE A 125 34.68 -1.41 50.33
N ALA A 126 33.99 -2.56 50.22
CA ALA A 126 33.49 -3.10 48.94
C ALA A 126 31.95 -3.08 48.97
N VAL A 127 31.38 -2.58 47.89
CA VAL A 127 29.97 -2.69 47.60
C VAL A 127 29.84 -3.60 46.37
N LEU A 128 29.21 -4.76 46.57
CA LEU A 128 29.11 -5.82 45.57
C LEU A 128 27.67 -5.98 45.15
N GLN A 129 27.47 -6.37 43.91
CA GLN A 129 26.19 -6.78 43.38
C GLN A 129 26.41 -7.99 42.47
N GLU A 130 25.51 -8.95 42.54
CA GLU A 130 25.51 -10.16 41.76
C GLU A 130 25.35 -9.82 40.27
N THR A 131 26.20 -10.37 39.43
CA THR A 131 26.23 -10.08 37.98
C THR A 131 24.97 -10.60 37.27
N GLU A 132 24.50 -11.82 37.63
CA GLU A 132 23.30 -12.40 37.08
C GLU A 132 22.08 -11.52 37.30
N TYR A 133 21.87 -11.02 38.50
CA TYR A 133 20.77 -10.09 38.79
C TYR A 133 20.90 -8.77 37.99
N ARG A 134 22.13 -8.26 37.82
CA ARG A 134 22.39 -7.06 37.02
C ARG A 134 22.02 -7.26 35.57
N ASP A 135 22.44 -8.41 34.99
CA ASP A 135 22.18 -8.77 33.63
C ASP A 135 20.67 -8.95 33.35
N ASP A 136 19.97 -9.57 34.30
CA ASP A 136 18.51 -9.74 34.19
C ASP A 136 17.76 -8.41 34.24
N LEU A 137 18.19 -7.48 35.10
CA LEU A 137 17.61 -6.14 35.12
C LEU A 137 17.88 -5.37 33.86
N ALA A 138 19.13 -5.40 33.37
CA ALA A 138 19.52 -4.73 32.12
C ALA A 138 18.78 -5.32 30.92
N ALA A 139 18.71 -6.66 30.84
CA ALA A 139 17.95 -7.35 29.79
C ALA A 139 16.46 -7.00 29.82
N THR A 140 15.86 -7.00 31.02
CA THR A 140 14.44 -6.64 31.20
C THR A 140 14.16 -5.22 30.73
N ALA A 141 15.00 -4.25 31.12
CA ALA A 141 14.89 -2.86 30.66
C ALA A 141 15.03 -2.76 29.13
N ALA A 142 16.02 -3.47 28.57
CA ALA A 142 16.25 -3.52 27.14
C ALA A 142 15.07 -4.15 26.36
N TYR A 143 14.48 -5.23 26.86
CA TYR A 143 13.26 -5.82 26.28
C TYR A 143 12.07 -4.85 26.31
N GLN A 144 11.88 -4.16 27.43
CA GLN A 144 10.81 -3.15 27.55
C GLN A 144 10.98 -2.01 26.55
N SER A 145 12.21 -1.62 26.23
CA SER A 145 12.48 -0.57 25.23
C SER A 145 12.10 -0.99 23.80
N VAL A 146 12.18 -2.30 23.49
CA VAL A 146 11.83 -2.87 22.17
C VAL A 146 10.34 -3.15 22.01
N LEU A 147 9.62 -3.38 23.11
CA LEU A 147 8.20 -3.74 23.11
C LEU A 147 7.30 -2.77 22.30
N PRO A 148 7.43 -1.45 22.43
CA PRO A 148 6.66 -0.49 21.62
C PRO A 148 6.93 -0.65 20.12
N LEU A 149 8.18 -0.95 19.73
CA LEU A 149 8.56 -1.17 18.33
C LEU A 149 7.94 -2.46 17.77
N LEU A 150 7.88 -3.51 18.57
CA LEU A 150 7.22 -4.77 18.19
C LEU A 150 5.72 -4.59 17.96
N ILE A 151 5.06 -3.73 18.72
CA ILE A 151 3.63 -3.39 18.54
C ILE A 151 3.45 -2.45 17.34
N ALA A 152 4.33 -1.48 17.16
CA ALA A 152 4.25 -0.49 16.10
C ALA A 152 4.43 -1.14 14.70
N LEU A 153 5.27 -2.17 14.58
CA LEU A 153 5.58 -2.82 13.30
C LEU A 153 4.34 -3.43 12.62
N PRO A 154 3.54 -4.31 13.25
CA PRO A 154 2.33 -4.85 12.61
C PRO A 154 1.29 -3.74 12.35
N LEU A 155 1.20 -2.73 13.22
CA LEU A 155 0.31 -1.59 13.01
C LEU A 155 0.71 -0.78 11.78
N MET A 156 1.99 -0.51 11.58
CA MET A 156 2.51 0.16 10.38
C MET A 156 2.27 -0.64 9.11
N ILE A 157 2.46 -1.96 9.16
CA ILE A 157 2.18 -2.85 8.01
C ILE A 157 0.69 -2.76 7.66
N LEU A 158 -0.19 -2.90 8.63
CA LEU A 158 -1.63 -2.84 8.44
C LEU A 158 -2.08 -1.49 7.88
N LEU A 159 -1.55 -0.40 8.43
CA LEU A 159 -1.82 0.97 7.97
C LEU A 159 -1.34 1.18 6.53
N THR A 160 -0.15 0.71 6.19
CA THR A 160 0.42 0.78 4.83
C THR A 160 -0.47 0.05 3.81
N VAL A 161 -0.89 -1.17 4.13
CA VAL A 161 -1.78 -1.94 3.27
C VAL A 161 -3.14 -1.25 3.13
N TRP A 162 -3.70 -0.74 4.21
CA TRP A 162 -4.97 -0.02 4.21
C TRP A 162 -4.94 1.26 3.38
N ILE A 163 -3.90 2.10 3.58
CA ILE A 163 -3.72 3.34 2.80
C ILE A 163 -3.57 3.02 1.31
N THR A 164 -2.72 2.05 0.96
CA THR A 164 -2.50 1.65 -0.44
C THR A 164 -3.78 1.11 -1.07
N TYR A 165 -4.56 0.31 -0.34
CA TYR A 165 -5.84 -0.19 -0.81
C TYR A 165 -6.84 0.95 -1.07
N ARG A 166 -6.93 1.90 -0.13
CA ARG A 166 -7.84 3.06 -0.24
C ARG A 166 -7.43 3.99 -1.39
N ALA A 167 -6.14 4.25 -1.56
CA ALA A 167 -5.62 5.11 -2.63
C ALA A 167 -5.85 4.53 -4.04
N MET A 168 -5.81 3.19 -4.18
CA MET A 168 -6.01 2.53 -5.47
C MET A 168 -7.48 2.21 -5.81
N ARG A 169 -8.39 2.36 -4.86
CA ARG A 169 -9.81 2.09 -5.07
C ARG A 169 -10.42 2.92 -6.21
N PRO A 170 -10.21 4.24 -6.32
CA PRO A 170 -10.77 5.05 -7.41
C PRO A 170 -10.30 4.58 -8.80
N VAL A 171 -9.03 4.19 -8.90
CA VAL A 171 -8.45 3.68 -10.17
C VAL A 171 -9.14 2.40 -10.63
N LYS A 172 -9.38 1.46 -9.69
CA LYS A 172 -10.10 0.21 -9.99
C LYS A 172 -11.54 0.47 -10.39
N THR A 173 -12.22 1.40 -9.72
CA THR A 173 -13.60 1.78 -10.05
C THR A 173 -13.66 2.39 -11.44
N LEU A 174 -12.73 3.30 -11.77
CA LEU A 174 -12.64 3.92 -13.08
C LEU A 174 -12.37 2.90 -14.19
N SER A 175 -11.42 1.98 -13.97
CA SER A 175 -11.12 0.89 -14.92
C SER A 175 -12.32 -0.04 -15.12
N ALA A 176 -13.04 -0.38 -14.05
CA ALA A 176 -14.23 -1.23 -14.12
C ALA A 176 -15.40 -0.54 -14.84
N SER A 177 -15.58 0.77 -14.65
CA SER A 177 -16.59 1.55 -15.35
C SER A 177 -16.31 1.62 -16.84
N LEU A 178 -15.04 1.84 -17.23
CA LEU A 178 -14.60 1.79 -18.63
C LEU A 178 -14.82 0.43 -19.27
N GLY A 179 -14.45 -0.65 -18.57
CA GLY A 179 -14.58 -2.02 -19.12
C GLY A 179 -16.03 -2.51 -19.29
N LYS A 180 -16.97 -1.91 -18.55
CA LYS A 180 -18.41 -2.23 -18.64
C LYS A 180 -19.16 -1.36 -19.66
N ARG A 181 -18.53 -0.31 -20.20
CA ARG A 181 -19.14 0.56 -21.20
C ARG A 181 -19.37 -0.17 -22.52
N ARG A 182 -20.48 0.12 -23.11
CA ARG A 182 -20.76 -0.29 -24.50
C ARG A 182 -19.89 0.54 -25.46
N SER A 183 -19.60 -0.01 -26.61
CA SER A 183 -18.74 0.63 -27.63
C SER A 183 -19.29 1.97 -28.12
N ASP A 184 -20.58 2.23 -27.95
CA ASP A 184 -21.32 3.42 -28.33
C ASP A 184 -21.45 4.47 -27.21
N ASP A 185 -21.08 4.13 -25.97
CA ASP A 185 -21.15 5.04 -24.83
C ASP A 185 -19.92 5.96 -24.76
N LEU A 186 -20.07 7.14 -25.34
CA LEU A 186 -19.04 8.20 -25.36
C LEU A 186 -19.27 9.27 -24.29
N SER A 187 -20.10 9.00 -23.27
CA SER A 187 -20.33 9.94 -22.17
C SER A 187 -19.03 10.21 -21.40
N PRO A 188 -18.82 11.39 -20.83
CA PRO A 188 -17.63 11.69 -20.07
C PRO A 188 -17.53 10.78 -18.83
N LEU A 189 -16.29 10.47 -18.44
CA LEU A 189 -16.00 9.79 -17.19
C LEU A 189 -16.18 10.77 -16.03
N ASP A 190 -16.80 10.29 -14.98
CA ASP A 190 -16.88 11.04 -13.74
C ASP A 190 -15.51 11.07 -13.06
N GLY A 191 -15.02 12.25 -12.77
CA GLY A 191 -13.75 12.51 -12.09
C GLY A 191 -13.91 12.79 -10.59
N GLU A 192 -15.12 12.70 -10.02
CA GLU A 192 -15.31 12.95 -8.60
C GLU A 192 -14.58 11.89 -7.74
N GLY A 193 -13.82 12.37 -6.76
CA GLY A 193 -13.08 11.50 -5.83
C GLY A 193 -11.81 10.84 -6.42
N VAL A 194 -11.40 11.21 -7.63
CA VAL A 194 -10.15 10.72 -8.24
C VAL A 194 -8.98 11.57 -7.75
N PRO A 195 -7.84 10.95 -7.33
CA PRO A 195 -6.63 11.67 -6.94
C PRO A 195 -6.15 12.63 -8.03
N SER A 196 -5.57 13.77 -7.62
CA SER A 196 -5.08 14.82 -8.52
C SER A 196 -4.11 14.31 -9.59
N GLU A 197 -3.28 13.31 -9.23
CA GLU A 197 -2.30 12.67 -10.10
C GLU A 197 -2.95 11.92 -11.28
N ILE A 198 -4.20 11.53 -11.13
CA ILE A 198 -4.95 10.75 -12.13
C ILE A 198 -5.97 11.61 -12.86
N GLN A 199 -6.32 12.80 -12.35
CA GLN A 199 -7.25 13.72 -12.99
C GLN A 199 -6.83 14.09 -14.41
N GLY A 200 -5.52 14.30 -14.64
CA GLY A 200 -4.98 14.55 -15.98
C GLY A 200 -5.27 13.41 -16.95
N PHE A 201 -5.20 12.17 -16.50
CA PHE A 201 -5.54 10.99 -17.30
C PHE A 201 -7.04 10.92 -17.63
N VAL A 202 -7.90 11.18 -16.64
CA VAL A 202 -9.37 11.25 -16.85
C VAL A 202 -9.72 12.33 -17.86
N THR A 203 -9.10 13.50 -17.75
CA THR A 203 -9.30 14.62 -18.69
C THR A 203 -8.87 14.23 -20.10
N ALA A 204 -7.72 13.58 -20.27
CA ALA A 204 -7.25 13.11 -21.57
C ALA A 204 -8.20 12.08 -22.22
N ILE A 205 -8.72 11.13 -21.43
CA ILE A 205 -9.72 10.18 -21.91
C ILE A 205 -11.00 10.90 -22.31
N ASN A 206 -11.51 11.83 -21.51
CA ASN A 206 -12.72 12.59 -21.84
C ASN A 206 -12.56 13.40 -23.13
N GLN A 207 -11.39 13.99 -23.37
CA GLN A 207 -11.09 14.67 -24.63
C GLN A 207 -11.06 13.68 -25.80
N LEU A 208 -10.52 12.48 -25.61
CA LEU A 208 -10.52 11.44 -26.65
C LEU A 208 -11.95 11.01 -26.99
N LEU A 209 -12.78 10.74 -26.00
CA LEU A 209 -14.20 10.37 -26.15
C LEU A 209 -14.98 11.48 -26.90
N GLN A 210 -14.76 12.74 -26.53
CA GLN A 210 -15.37 13.88 -27.20
C GLN A 210 -14.98 13.96 -28.68
N ARG A 211 -13.66 13.90 -28.97
CA ARG A 211 -13.16 13.93 -30.36
C ARG A 211 -13.71 12.78 -31.19
N THR A 212 -13.79 11.58 -30.61
CA THR A 212 -14.35 10.40 -31.27
C THR A 212 -15.83 10.64 -31.58
N GLY A 213 -16.60 11.15 -30.62
CA GLY A 213 -18.02 11.49 -30.85
C GLY A 213 -18.23 12.56 -31.93
N GLU A 214 -17.38 13.58 -31.96
CA GLU A 214 -17.43 14.60 -33.03
C GLU A 214 -17.11 14.03 -34.42
N ASN A 215 -16.12 13.13 -34.50
CA ASN A 215 -15.76 12.47 -35.76
C ASN A 215 -16.92 11.60 -36.27
N ILE A 216 -17.53 10.80 -35.40
CA ILE A 216 -18.69 9.98 -35.76
C ILE A 216 -19.85 10.85 -36.29
N ARG A 217 -20.15 11.98 -35.58
CA ARG A 217 -21.20 12.91 -36.03
C ARG A 217 -20.88 13.60 -37.36
N ARG A 218 -19.60 13.90 -37.62
CA ARG A 218 -19.16 14.45 -38.93
C ARG A 218 -19.33 13.43 -40.01
N GLN A 219 -18.92 12.18 -39.79
CA GLN A 219 -19.07 11.09 -40.75
C GLN A 219 -20.54 10.83 -41.06
N GLN A 220 -21.43 10.83 -40.09
CA GLN A 220 -22.87 10.66 -40.28
C GLN A 220 -23.47 11.77 -41.14
N ARG A 221 -23.11 13.03 -40.82
CA ARG A 221 -23.55 14.19 -41.64
C ARG A 221 -23.07 14.06 -43.08
N PHE A 222 -21.79 13.74 -43.27
CA PHE A 222 -21.24 13.53 -44.62
C PHE A 222 -22.00 12.45 -45.42
N ILE A 223 -22.31 11.31 -44.79
CA ILE A 223 -23.07 10.24 -45.43
C ILE A 223 -24.49 10.72 -45.76
N ALA A 224 -25.14 11.45 -44.87
CA ALA A 224 -26.49 11.98 -45.13
C ALA A 224 -26.52 13.00 -46.26
N ASP A 225 -25.56 13.91 -46.31
CA ASP A 225 -25.44 14.93 -47.34
C ASP A 225 -25.10 14.32 -48.69
N ALA A 226 -24.12 13.42 -48.74
CA ALA A 226 -23.76 12.69 -49.96
C ALA A 226 -24.93 11.92 -50.55
N ALA A 227 -25.74 11.31 -49.71
CA ALA A 227 -26.92 10.58 -50.17
C ALA A 227 -28.04 11.51 -50.67
N HIS A 228 -28.21 12.69 -50.11
CA HIS A 228 -29.11 13.69 -50.66
C HIS A 228 -28.65 14.16 -52.03
N GLU A 229 -27.38 14.47 -52.19
CA GLU A 229 -26.77 14.90 -53.43
C GLU A 229 -26.79 13.83 -54.54
N LEU A 230 -26.68 12.54 -54.16
CA LEU A 230 -26.76 11.44 -55.13
C LEU A 230 -28.19 11.07 -55.51
N ARG A 231 -29.19 11.33 -54.69
CA ARG A 231 -30.60 11.02 -55.01
C ARG A 231 -31.11 11.82 -56.21
N SER A 232 -30.75 13.10 -56.31
CA SER A 232 -31.19 14.01 -57.37
C SER A 232 -30.72 13.54 -58.76
N PRO A 233 -29.41 13.28 -59.02
CA PRO A 233 -28.95 12.79 -60.34
C PRO A 233 -29.48 11.40 -60.65
N LEU A 234 -29.62 10.49 -59.68
CA LEU A 234 -30.23 9.17 -59.92
C LEU A 234 -31.69 9.29 -60.35
N THR A 235 -32.45 10.22 -59.74
CA THR A 235 -33.83 10.47 -60.13
C THR A 235 -33.91 11.04 -61.54
N ALA A 236 -33.01 11.97 -61.94
CA ALA A 236 -32.93 12.52 -63.25
C ALA A 236 -32.59 11.43 -64.32
N LEU A 237 -31.60 10.55 -64.00
CA LEU A 237 -31.25 9.42 -64.87
C LEU A 237 -32.40 8.43 -65.00
N SER A 238 -33.14 8.14 -63.98
CA SER A 238 -34.33 7.28 -63.99
C SER A 238 -35.40 7.85 -64.98
N LEU A 239 -35.68 9.15 -64.82
CA LEU A 239 -36.64 9.82 -65.72
C LEU A 239 -36.20 9.84 -67.18
N GLN A 240 -34.90 10.05 -67.48
CA GLN A 240 -34.37 10.01 -68.83
C GLN A 240 -34.46 8.60 -69.37
N ALA A 241 -34.11 7.57 -68.67
CA ALA A 241 -34.22 6.18 -69.08
C ALA A 241 -35.69 5.78 -69.32
N GLU A 242 -36.62 6.21 -68.43
CA GLU A 242 -38.05 5.98 -68.62
C GLU A 242 -38.61 6.69 -69.84
N ARG A 243 -38.09 7.88 -70.19
CA ARG A 243 -38.47 8.54 -71.50
C ARG A 243 -37.98 7.77 -72.67
N LEU A 244 -36.77 7.21 -72.65
CA LEU A 244 -36.25 6.38 -73.71
C LEU A 244 -37.12 5.14 -74.00
N THR A 245 -37.67 4.49 -72.98
CA THR A 245 -38.56 3.34 -73.15
C THR A 245 -39.87 3.66 -73.91
N LYS A 246 -40.28 4.94 -73.97
CA LYS A 246 -41.49 5.42 -74.62
C LYS A 246 -41.28 5.80 -76.07
N LEU A 247 -40.05 5.86 -76.54
CA LEU A 247 -39.70 6.15 -77.94
C LEU A 247 -39.73 4.86 -78.81
N PRO A 248 -40.00 4.95 -80.11
CA PRO A 248 -39.84 3.82 -80.96
C PRO A 248 -38.38 3.34 -80.98
N GLN A 249 -38.15 2.07 -80.70
CA GLN A 249 -36.82 1.49 -80.56
C GLN A 249 -36.77 0.11 -81.19
N SER A 250 -35.57 -0.33 -81.61
CA SER A 250 -35.31 -1.73 -81.89
C SER A 250 -35.42 -2.58 -80.62
N ASP A 251 -35.68 -3.89 -80.82
CA ASP A 251 -35.80 -4.80 -79.67
C ASP A 251 -34.51 -4.84 -78.80
N GLU A 252 -33.32 -4.75 -79.45
CA GLU A 252 -32.04 -4.67 -78.78
C GLU A 252 -31.89 -3.38 -77.92
N ALA A 253 -32.32 -2.21 -78.49
CA ALA A 253 -32.26 -0.94 -77.75
C ALA A 253 -33.23 -0.93 -76.58
N ARG A 254 -34.37 -1.57 -76.66
CA ARG A 254 -35.37 -1.73 -75.60
C ARG A 254 -34.83 -2.60 -74.44
N GLU A 255 -34.14 -3.70 -74.80
CA GLU A 255 -33.49 -4.57 -73.85
C GLU A 255 -32.38 -3.82 -73.06
N GLN A 256 -31.50 -3.08 -73.75
CA GLN A 256 -30.45 -2.29 -73.15
C GLN A 256 -30.99 -1.18 -72.23
N THR A 257 -32.05 -0.50 -72.60
CA THR A 257 -32.71 0.53 -71.79
C THR A 257 -33.32 -0.09 -70.52
N GLY A 258 -33.87 -1.29 -70.61
CA GLY A 258 -34.37 -2.05 -69.47
C GLY A 258 -33.27 -2.40 -68.48
N LEU A 259 -32.10 -2.82 -68.97
CA LEU A 259 -30.94 -3.11 -68.13
C LEU A 259 -30.42 -1.85 -67.40
N ILE A 260 -30.42 -0.69 -68.04
CA ILE A 260 -30.04 0.59 -67.48
C ILE A 260 -31.00 0.98 -66.32
N LEU A 261 -32.32 0.90 -66.61
CA LEU A 261 -33.33 1.19 -65.57
C LEU A 261 -33.19 0.28 -64.34
N GLN A 262 -32.98 -1.01 -64.55
CA GLN A 262 -32.75 -1.96 -63.52
C GLN A 262 -31.50 -1.62 -62.67
N SER A 263 -30.42 -1.20 -63.32
CA SER A 263 -29.17 -0.78 -62.66
C SER A 263 -29.35 0.49 -61.82
N ILE A 264 -30.09 1.48 -62.32
CA ILE A 264 -30.41 2.70 -61.64
C ILE A 264 -31.26 2.40 -60.40
N GLN A 265 -32.27 1.54 -60.50
CA GLN A 265 -33.11 1.11 -59.38
C GLN A 265 -32.30 0.38 -58.31
N ARG A 266 -31.39 -0.51 -58.72
CA ARG A 266 -30.50 -1.21 -57.81
C ARG A 266 -29.60 -0.24 -57.06
N ASN A 267 -28.97 0.71 -57.73
CA ASN A 267 -28.12 1.72 -57.14
C ASN A 267 -28.89 2.61 -56.15
N ARG A 268 -30.12 2.99 -56.47
CA ARG A 268 -30.99 3.75 -55.54
C ARG A 268 -31.31 2.95 -54.28
N HIS A 269 -31.62 1.68 -54.43
CA HIS A 269 -31.88 0.80 -53.30
C HIS A 269 -30.65 0.62 -52.37
N LEU A 270 -29.47 0.41 -52.97
CA LEU A 270 -28.20 0.34 -52.22
C LEU A 270 -27.93 1.62 -51.46
N LEU A 271 -28.20 2.77 -52.05
CA LEU A 271 -28.01 4.09 -51.43
C LEU A 271 -28.95 4.28 -50.23
N GLU A 272 -30.22 3.85 -50.35
CA GLU A 272 -31.21 3.87 -49.27
C GLU A 272 -30.81 2.91 -48.13
N GLN A 273 -30.27 1.73 -48.44
CA GLN A 273 -29.75 0.79 -47.42
C GLN A 273 -28.55 1.37 -46.67
N LEU A 274 -27.57 1.98 -47.38
CA LEU A 274 -26.42 2.61 -46.75
C LEU A 274 -26.83 3.75 -45.79
N LEU A 275 -27.80 4.58 -46.22
CA LEU A 275 -28.36 5.64 -45.36
C LEU A 275 -29.06 5.12 -44.14
N THR A 276 -29.85 4.06 -44.30
CA THR A 276 -30.56 3.45 -43.16
C THR A 276 -29.57 2.86 -42.18
N HIS A 277 -28.51 2.23 -42.67
CA HIS A 277 -27.45 1.69 -41.79
C HIS A 277 -26.66 2.78 -41.07
N ALA A 278 -26.29 3.87 -41.80
CA ALA A 278 -25.60 5.00 -41.19
C ALA A 278 -26.46 5.71 -40.13
N ARG A 279 -27.77 5.82 -40.34
CA ARG A 279 -28.70 6.37 -39.32
C ARG A 279 -28.92 5.45 -38.16
N ALA A 280 -29.00 4.13 -38.38
CA ALA A 280 -29.14 3.15 -37.29
C ALA A 280 -27.94 3.17 -36.35
N GLN A 281 -26.72 3.25 -36.87
CA GLN A 281 -25.51 3.40 -36.06
C GLN A 281 -25.50 4.71 -35.26
N GLY A 282 -26.09 5.79 -35.76
CA GLY A 282 -26.19 7.07 -35.05
C GLY A 282 -27.28 7.13 -33.98
N SER A 283 -28.39 6.43 -34.18
CA SER A 283 -29.51 6.45 -33.26
C SER A 283 -29.30 5.57 -32.01
N GLU A 284 -28.44 4.59 -32.06
CA GLU A 284 -28.01 3.83 -30.88
C GLU A 284 -27.21 4.67 -29.90
N THR A 285 -26.44 5.64 -30.39
CA THR A 285 -25.66 6.60 -29.56
C THR A 285 -26.56 7.61 -28.83
N GLN A 286 -27.80 7.82 -29.28
CA GLN A 286 -28.74 8.79 -28.70
C GLN A 286 -29.88 8.18 -27.88
N ARG A 287 -30.01 6.86 -27.81
CA ARG A 287 -30.96 6.22 -26.90
C ARG A 287 -30.48 6.34 -25.46
N ASN A 288 -30.79 7.46 -24.85
CA ASN A 288 -30.98 7.50 -23.41
C ASN A 288 -32.11 6.50 -23.10
N LEU A 289 -31.75 5.32 -22.62
CA LEU A 289 -32.67 4.35 -22.05
C LEU A 289 -33.23 5.01 -20.80
N THR A 290 -34.34 5.70 -20.94
CA THR A 290 -35.20 6.05 -19.80
C THR A 290 -35.74 4.71 -19.30
N ASP A 291 -35.38 4.31 -18.08
CA ASP A 291 -35.98 3.17 -17.40
C ASP A 291 -37.49 3.40 -17.33
N ILE A 292 -38.20 2.86 -18.30
CA ILE A 292 -39.65 2.82 -18.26
C ILE A 292 -40.00 1.65 -17.34
N SER A 293 -40.34 1.99 -16.10
CA SER A 293 -40.90 1.01 -15.17
C SER A 293 -42.17 0.39 -15.78
N LEU A 294 -42.08 -0.85 -16.23
CA LEU A 294 -43.19 -1.63 -16.77
C LEU A 294 -44.40 -1.67 -15.81
N GLN A 295 -44.17 -1.51 -14.52
CA GLN A 295 -45.24 -1.46 -13.51
C GLN A 295 -46.11 -0.19 -13.62
N ALA A 296 -45.61 0.92 -14.18
CA ALA A 296 -46.40 2.14 -14.36
C ALA A 296 -47.37 2.05 -15.56
N GLN A 297 -47.12 1.19 -16.55
CA GLN A 297 -48.00 1.00 -17.71
C GLN A 297 -49.17 0.04 -17.43
N PHE A 298 -48.98 -0.95 -16.54
CA PHE A 298 -50.08 -1.87 -16.18
C PHE A 298 -51.12 -1.27 -15.23
N ARG A 299 -50.93 -0.07 -14.68
CA ARG A 299 -51.91 0.63 -13.85
C ARG A 299 -52.86 1.58 -14.62
N ARG A 300 -52.78 1.62 -15.96
CA ARG A 300 -53.62 2.51 -16.82
C ARG A 300 -54.52 1.74 -17.77
N VAL A 301 -54.73 0.45 -17.56
CA VAL A 301 -55.75 -0.32 -18.26
C VAL A 301 -56.84 -0.69 -17.25
#